data_7303de98f6db7a20c32c175cffdac0da
#
_entry.id   7303de98f6db7a20c32c175cffdac0da
#
_cell.length_a   1.000
_cell.length_b   1.000
_cell.length_c   1.000
_cell.angle_alpha   90.00
_cell.angle_beta   90.00
_cell.angle_gamma   90.00
#
_symmetry.space_group_name_H-M   'P 1'
#
loop_
_entity.id
_entity.type
_entity.pdbx_description
1 polymer ?
#
loop_
_entity_poly.entity_id
_entity_poly.type
_entity_poly.pdbx_seq_one_letter_code
_entity_poly.pdbx_strand_id
1 'polypeptide(L)'
;MKKILASLLLIFSISTLFAESQIINFIKGNINDKTLAVREASGEDAKWLSNQALAFIIQNKKILGNDRDLEALAVAAIISITPENLKSLSVNDKNFLVEELIQLFDLFEDSNTVQISIISKFIAIKEEINITPVISLLNSYIENYDLESNKNSVAKSVLSALQVIGTEESFNHVYKLWNDPKSENIKNDLQNTLIALIPLSMTEVLNIVHKDNIKDLSNIFYLVFDLSIKNPKFSTNSLCEIAENVLNESIIIIENSSKITSELISIQLDAIKILNENKWTRASGLALTFFNVAQKEYEAGLISEDDFSYVIESLLNLAPIYAVSPLTGYLEVLNNQKENNADVSTVVILSVINTLGAIGDKSAFDSLLATTLLFYPEEVLTAARNALSGLRW
;
A
#
# COMPACT_ATOMS: atom_id res chain seq x y z
N MET A 1 -9.55 -54.16 32.42
CA MET A 1 -10.16 -54.06 31.08
C MET A 1 -11.69 -53.86 31.09
N LYS A 2 -12.49 -54.66 31.78
CA LYS A 2 -13.99 -54.52 31.80
C LYS A 2 -14.48 -53.15 32.34
N LYS A 3 -13.81 -52.51 33.32
CA LYS A 3 -14.20 -51.20 33.85
C LYS A 3 -13.88 -50.04 32.89
N ILE A 4 -12.83 -50.12 32.07
CA ILE A 4 -12.46 -49.12 31.07
C ILE A 4 -13.41 -49.20 29.88
N LEU A 5 -13.81 -50.40 29.48
CA LEU A 5 -14.80 -50.59 28.38
C LEU A 5 -16.18 -50.07 28.78
N ALA A 6 -16.60 -50.24 30.05
CA ALA A 6 -17.86 -49.73 30.56
C ALA A 6 -17.89 -48.18 30.63
N SER A 7 -16.77 -47.54 31.03
CA SER A 7 -16.68 -46.09 31.06
C SER A 7 -16.62 -45.50 29.63
N LEU A 8 -15.95 -46.13 28.67
CA LEU A 8 -15.96 -45.74 27.26
C LEU A 8 -17.35 -45.88 26.61
N LEU A 9 -18.08 -46.97 26.93
CA LEU A 9 -19.47 -47.17 26.46
C LEU A 9 -20.43 -46.14 27.09
N LEU A 10 -20.23 -45.77 28.34
CA LEU A 10 -21.04 -44.75 29.04
C LEU A 10 -20.79 -43.36 28.44
N ILE A 11 -19.54 -43.01 28.11
CA ILE A 11 -19.20 -41.74 27.47
C ILE A 11 -19.79 -41.67 26.03
N PHE A 12 -19.76 -42.76 25.31
CA PHE A 12 -20.36 -42.85 23.94
C PHE A 12 -21.89 -42.76 23.97
N SER A 13 -22.56 -43.38 24.96
CA SER A 13 -24.04 -43.31 25.13
C SER A 13 -24.51 -41.96 25.65
N ILE A 14 -23.71 -41.25 26.42
CA ILE A 14 -24.01 -39.90 26.87
C ILE A 14 -23.87 -38.90 25.73
N SER A 15 -22.84 -39.02 24.90
CA SER A 15 -22.65 -38.13 23.76
C SER A 15 -23.76 -38.25 22.69
N THR A 16 -24.26 -39.45 22.42
CA THR A 16 -25.38 -39.65 21.49
C THR A 16 -26.71 -39.13 22.03
N LEU A 17 -26.97 -39.25 23.34
CA LEU A 17 -28.18 -38.70 23.99
C LEU A 17 -28.16 -37.16 24.02
N PHE A 18 -27.00 -36.53 24.16
CA PHE A 18 -26.87 -35.09 24.09
C PHE A 18 -27.07 -34.57 22.66
N ALA A 19 -26.53 -35.24 21.67
CA ALA A 19 -26.69 -34.90 20.25
C ALA A 19 -28.16 -34.97 19.77
N GLU A 20 -28.86 -36.06 20.09
CA GLU A 20 -30.31 -36.18 19.86
C GLU A 20 -31.11 -35.06 20.53
N SER A 21 -30.72 -34.66 21.76
CA SER A 21 -31.37 -33.56 22.48
C SER A 21 -31.23 -32.22 21.73
N GLN A 22 -30.05 -31.91 21.21
CA GLN A 22 -29.80 -30.62 20.51
C GLN A 22 -30.55 -30.52 19.18
N ILE A 23 -30.58 -31.59 18.39
CA ILE A 23 -31.37 -31.64 17.13
C ILE A 23 -32.86 -31.46 17.43
N ILE A 24 -33.40 -32.13 18.45
CA ILE A 24 -34.80 -32.01 18.85
C ILE A 24 -35.12 -30.59 19.33
N ASN A 25 -34.23 -29.98 20.14
CA ASN A 25 -34.35 -28.60 20.61
C ASN A 25 -34.34 -27.60 19.44
N PHE A 26 -33.49 -27.83 18.45
CA PHE A 26 -33.47 -27.00 17.22
C PHE A 26 -34.77 -27.13 16.42
N ILE A 27 -35.27 -28.33 16.20
CA ILE A 27 -36.47 -28.56 15.39
C ILE A 27 -37.73 -28.00 16.07
N LYS A 28 -37.94 -28.26 17.36
CA LYS A 28 -39.17 -27.98 18.12
C LYS A 28 -39.14 -26.67 18.88
N GLY A 29 -37.95 -26.13 19.19
CA GLY A 29 -37.75 -24.98 20.03
C GLY A 29 -38.04 -23.65 19.35
N ASN A 30 -38.17 -22.60 20.14
CA ASN A 30 -38.19 -21.22 19.67
C ASN A 30 -36.78 -20.76 19.15
N ILE A 31 -36.66 -19.53 18.69
CA ILE A 31 -35.38 -19.03 18.09
C ILE A 31 -34.21 -19.08 19.10
N ASN A 32 -34.48 -18.78 20.36
CA ASN A 32 -33.46 -18.86 21.41
C ASN A 32 -33.01 -20.31 21.69
N ASP A 33 -33.93 -21.26 21.68
CA ASP A 33 -33.62 -22.68 21.80
C ASP A 33 -32.79 -23.17 20.62
N LYS A 34 -33.12 -22.71 19.39
CA LYS A 34 -32.32 -22.97 18.19
C LYS A 34 -30.91 -22.41 18.32
N THR A 35 -30.78 -21.19 18.83
CA THR A 35 -29.47 -20.54 19.06
C THR A 35 -28.62 -21.32 20.03
N LEU A 36 -29.19 -21.78 21.14
CA LEU A 36 -28.50 -22.62 22.14
C LEU A 36 -28.06 -23.95 21.52
N ALA A 37 -28.97 -24.63 20.81
CA ALA A 37 -28.66 -25.87 20.13
C ALA A 37 -27.45 -25.75 19.17
N VAL A 38 -27.39 -24.67 18.35
CA VAL A 38 -26.27 -24.41 17.45
C VAL A 38 -24.97 -24.13 18.21
N ARG A 39 -25.02 -23.38 19.32
CA ARG A 39 -23.83 -23.04 20.12
C ARG A 39 -23.22 -24.22 20.87
N GLU A 40 -24.05 -25.13 21.33
CA GLU A 40 -23.65 -26.29 22.11
C GLU A 40 -23.28 -27.49 21.25
N ALA A 41 -23.61 -27.47 19.96
CA ALA A 41 -23.32 -28.55 19.04
C ALA A 41 -21.82 -28.69 18.79
N SER A 42 -21.39 -29.90 18.51
CA SER A 42 -20.00 -30.24 18.16
C SER A 42 -19.95 -31.30 17.06
N GLY A 43 -18.81 -31.38 16.35
CA GLY A 43 -18.62 -32.37 15.29
C GLY A 43 -19.62 -32.26 14.14
N GLU A 44 -20.14 -33.41 13.67
CA GLU A 44 -21.08 -33.48 12.56
C GLU A 44 -22.44 -32.81 12.85
N ASP A 45 -22.87 -32.82 14.13
CA ASP A 45 -24.12 -32.16 14.52
C ASP A 45 -24.00 -30.63 14.41
N ALA A 46 -22.85 -30.05 14.75
CA ALA A 46 -22.59 -28.63 14.56
C ALA A 46 -22.71 -28.21 13.09
N LYS A 47 -22.19 -29.02 12.19
CA LYS A 47 -22.27 -28.81 10.74
C LYS A 47 -23.73 -28.87 10.26
N TRP A 48 -24.46 -29.89 10.64
CA TRP A 48 -25.88 -30.04 10.26
C TRP A 48 -26.73 -28.90 10.82
N LEU A 49 -26.59 -28.58 12.12
CA LEU A 49 -27.34 -27.52 12.78
C LEU A 49 -27.02 -26.14 12.22
N SER A 50 -25.76 -25.87 11.87
CA SER A 50 -25.37 -24.64 11.22
C SER A 50 -26.09 -24.46 9.88
N ASN A 51 -26.07 -25.47 9.01
CA ASN A 51 -26.74 -25.42 7.71
C ASN A 51 -28.27 -25.24 7.85
N GLN A 52 -28.90 -25.97 8.81
CA GLN A 52 -30.31 -25.79 9.07
C GLN A 52 -30.64 -24.39 9.62
N ALA A 53 -29.78 -23.82 10.44
CA ALA A 53 -29.95 -22.47 10.95
C ALA A 53 -29.83 -21.42 9.84
N LEU A 54 -28.84 -21.53 8.93
CA LEU A 54 -28.70 -20.64 7.77
C LEU A 54 -29.96 -20.69 6.89
N ALA A 55 -30.41 -21.89 6.54
CA ALA A 55 -31.63 -22.07 5.73
C ALA A 55 -32.85 -21.47 6.44
N PHE A 56 -33.04 -21.70 7.74
CA PHE A 56 -34.14 -21.13 8.53
C PHE A 56 -34.10 -19.60 8.51
N ILE A 57 -32.93 -19.00 8.72
CA ILE A 57 -32.75 -17.55 8.75
C ILE A 57 -33.09 -16.94 7.39
N ILE A 58 -32.54 -17.48 6.30
CA ILE A 58 -32.77 -16.99 4.94
C ILE A 58 -34.26 -16.99 4.61
N GLN A 59 -34.98 -18.05 4.98
CA GLN A 59 -36.42 -18.18 4.74
C GLN A 59 -37.26 -17.21 5.57
N ASN A 60 -36.83 -16.91 6.81
CA ASN A 60 -37.68 -16.21 7.77
C ASN A 60 -37.31 -14.74 8.00
N LYS A 61 -36.10 -14.26 7.62
CA LYS A 61 -35.65 -12.87 7.86
C LYS A 61 -36.65 -11.84 7.31
N LYS A 62 -37.19 -12.05 6.12
CA LYS A 62 -38.15 -11.12 5.52
C LYS A 62 -39.45 -11.02 6.32
N ILE A 63 -39.83 -12.08 7.04
CA ILE A 63 -41.08 -12.15 7.84
C ILE A 63 -40.83 -11.60 9.24
N LEU A 64 -39.69 -11.96 9.85
CA LEU A 64 -39.33 -11.60 11.22
C LEU A 64 -38.70 -10.23 11.35
N GLY A 65 -38.22 -9.66 10.23
CA GLY A 65 -37.60 -8.33 10.22
C GLY A 65 -36.34 -8.27 11.10
N ASN A 66 -36.20 -7.19 11.89
CA ASN A 66 -35.04 -6.93 12.74
C ASN A 66 -35.22 -7.54 14.12
N ASP A 67 -35.43 -8.85 14.16
CA ASP A 67 -35.54 -9.62 15.39
C ASP A 67 -34.15 -9.92 15.97
N ARG A 68 -33.93 -9.56 17.25
CA ARG A 68 -32.64 -9.75 17.93
C ARG A 68 -32.29 -11.22 18.16
N ASP A 69 -33.30 -12.08 18.38
CA ASP A 69 -33.06 -13.50 18.57
C ASP A 69 -32.66 -14.14 17.25
N LEU A 70 -33.21 -13.65 16.11
CA LEU A 70 -32.79 -14.07 14.77
C LEU A 70 -31.35 -13.63 14.45
N GLU A 71 -30.96 -12.44 14.85
CA GLU A 71 -29.56 -11.98 14.74
C GLU A 71 -28.62 -12.86 15.56
N ALA A 72 -29.01 -13.19 16.78
CA ALA A 72 -28.23 -14.07 17.67
C ALA A 72 -28.07 -15.47 17.07
N LEU A 73 -29.12 -16.01 16.43
CA LEU A 73 -29.09 -17.28 15.70
C LEU A 73 -28.16 -17.20 14.49
N ALA A 74 -28.20 -16.08 13.73
CA ALA A 74 -27.32 -15.87 12.59
C ALA A 74 -25.85 -15.87 13.01
N VAL A 75 -25.51 -15.10 14.04
CA VAL A 75 -24.13 -15.05 14.59
C VAL A 75 -23.69 -16.44 15.08
N ALA A 76 -24.55 -17.18 15.77
CA ALA A 76 -24.23 -18.53 16.25
C ALA A 76 -23.96 -19.50 15.09
N ALA A 77 -24.81 -19.48 14.04
CA ALA A 77 -24.62 -20.30 12.85
C ALA A 77 -23.32 -19.97 12.11
N ILE A 78 -23.02 -18.68 11.91
CA ILE A 78 -21.79 -18.21 11.27
C ILE A 78 -20.55 -18.66 12.08
N ILE A 79 -20.56 -18.50 13.40
CA ILE A 79 -19.42 -18.87 14.27
C ILE A 79 -19.16 -20.37 14.22
N SER A 80 -20.20 -21.21 14.17
CA SER A 80 -20.08 -22.67 14.16
C SER A 80 -19.46 -23.25 12.87
N ILE A 81 -19.35 -22.47 11.80
CA ILE A 81 -18.62 -22.84 10.59
C ILE A 81 -17.13 -22.80 10.90
N THR A 82 -16.44 -23.93 10.83
CA THR A 82 -14.98 -24.02 11.06
C THR A 82 -14.24 -24.52 9.83
N PRO A 83 -12.94 -24.20 9.65
CA PRO A 83 -12.14 -24.75 8.56
C PRO A 83 -12.17 -26.27 8.53
N GLU A 84 -12.14 -26.93 9.71
CA GLU A 84 -12.17 -28.38 9.85
C GLU A 84 -13.44 -28.97 9.25
N ASN A 85 -14.60 -28.36 9.52
CA ASN A 85 -15.88 -28.81 9.00
C ASN A 85 -15.98 -28.68 7.47
N LEU A 86 -15.23 -27.73 6.89
CA LEU A 86 -15.22 -27.51 5.44
C LEU A 86 -14.33 -28.46 4.67
N LYS A 87 -13.30 -29.04 5.29
CA LYS A 87 -12.39 -29.98 4.62
C LYS A 87 -13.10 -31.20 4.05
N SER A 88 -14.17 -31.65 4.67
CA SER A 88 -14.97 -32.80 4.25
C SER A 88 -16.04 -32.47 3.19
N LEU A 89 -16.27 -31.18 2.89
CA LEU A 89 -17.28 -30.74 1.92
C LEU A 89 -16.79 -30.85 0.48
N SER A 90 -17.69 -31.14 -0.43
CA SER A 90 -17.44 -31.01 -1.87
C SER A 90 -17.24 -29.53 -2.25
N VAL A 91 -16.61 -29.29 -3.42
CA VAL A 91 -16.44 -27.93 -3.95
C VAL A 91 -17.79 -27.23 -4.14
N ASN A 92 -18.81 -27.97 -4.60
CA ASN A 92 -20.15 -27.42 -4.80
C ASN A 92 -20.81 -27.00 -3.48
N ASP A 93 -20.67 -27.81 -2.43
CA ASP A 93 -21.23 -27.48 -1.11
C ASP A 93 -20.51 -26.25 -0.49
N LYS A 94 -19.20 -26.14 -0.69
CA LYS A 94 -18.43 -24.95 -0.28
C LYS A 94 -18.87 -23.68 -1.02
N ASN A 95 -19.09 -23.78 -2.32
CA ASN A 95 -19.59 -22.65 -3.12
C ASN A 95 -21.00 -22.25 -2.68
N PHE A 96 -21.87 -23.22 -2.45
CA PHE A 96 -23.23 -22.97 -1.96
C PHE A 96 -23.23 -22.26 -0.60
N LEU A 97 -22.37 -22.70 0.32
CA LEU A 97 -22.20 -22.03 1.62
C LEU A 97 -21.74 -20.58 1.47
N VAL A 98 -20.80 -20.30 0.56
CA VAL A 98 -20.35 -18.92 0.26
C VAL A 98 -21.51 -18.07 -0.26
N GLU A 99 -22.31 -18.60 -1.16
CA GLU A 99 -23.51 -17.92 -1.68
C GLU A 99 -24.54 -17.63 -0.58
N GLU A 100 -24.79 -18.59 0.33
CA GLU A 100 -25.67 -18.38 1.48
C GLU A 100 -25.15 -17.28 2.41
N LEU A 101 -23.83 -17.24 2.69
CA LEU A 101 -23.23 -16.19 3.51
C LEU A 101 -23.27 -14.81 2.85
N ILE A 102 -23.11 -14.74 1.52
CA ILE A 102 -23.28 -13.51 0.75
C ILE A 102 -24.74 -13.05 0.81
N GLN A 103 -25.68 -13.95 0.60
CA GLN A 103 -27.11 -13.63 0.72
C GLN A 103 -27.47 -13.15 2.13
N LEU A 104 -26.89 -13.73 3.18
CA LEU A 104 -27.08 -13.27 4.54
C LEU A 104 -26.49 -11.87 4.77
N PHE A 105 -25.33 -11.56 4.19
CA PHE A 105 -24.73 -10.24 4.28
C PHE A 105 -25.69 -9.15 3.77
N ASP A 106 -26.37 -9.41 2.66
CA ASP A 106 -27.36 -8.50 2.08
C ASP A 106 -28.64 -8.46 2.90
N LEU A 107 -29.15 -9.62 3.36
CA LEU A 107 -30.37 -9.71 4.18
C LEU A 107 -30.25 -9.00 5.54
N PHE A 108 -29.05 -8.89 6.07
CA PHE A 108 -28.76 -8.22 7.34
C PHE A 108 -28.02 -6.89 7.12
N GLU A 109 -28.36 -6.15 6.07
CA GLU A 109 -27.79 -4.82 5.83
C GLU A 109 -27.99 -3.84 7.00
N ASP A 110 -29.00 -4.08 7.84
CA ASP A 110 -29.35 -3.31 9.03
C ASP A 110 -28.64 -3.78 10.32
N SER A 111 -27.91 -4.91 10.28
CA SER A 111 -27.19 -5.46 11.45
C SER A 111 -25.66 -5.49 11.25
N ASN A 112 -24.98 -4.49 11.78
CA ASN A 112 -23.51 -4.43 11.76
C ASN A 112 -22.88 -5.69 12.37
N THR A 113 -23.49 -6.25 13.42
CA THR A 113 -22.96 -7.43 14.11
C THR A 113 -22.95 -8.66 13.21
N VAL A 114 -24.02 -8.91 12.47
CA VAL A 114 -24.09 -10.04 11.55
C VAL A 114 -23.13 -9.85 10.38
N GLN A 115 -23.12 -8.65 9.76
CA GLN A 115 -22.22 -8.35 8.64
C GLN A 115 -20.75 -8.51 9.03
N ILE A 116 -20.32 -7.98 10.18
CA ILE A 116 -18.95 -8.13 10.69
C ILE A 116 -18.63 -9.62 10.95
N SER A 117 -19.57 -10.38 11.49
CA SER A 117 -19.38 -11.81 11.74
C SER A 117 -19.17 -12.61 10.45
N ILE A 118 -19.91 -12.27 9.39
CA ILE A 118 -19.73 -12.87 8.05
C ILE A 118 -18.36 -12.52 7.46
N ILE A 119 -17.95 -11.25 7.49
CA ILE A 119 -16.63 -10.82 6.99
C ILE A 119 -15.52 -11.56 7.74
N SER A 120 -15.60 -11.60 9.07
CA SER A 120 -14.62 -12.30 9.90
C SER A 120 -14.57 -13.79 9.58
N LYS A 121 -15.74 -14.40 9.30
CA LYS A 121 -15.82 -15.79 8.91
C LYS A 121 -15.14 -16.05 7.55
N PHE A 122 -15.39 -15.23 6.54
CA PHE A 122 -14.72 -15.37 5.24
C PHE A 122 -13.19 -15.38 5.37
N ILE A 123 -12.64 -14.51 6.20
CA ILE A 123 -11.19 -14.49 6.46
C ILE A 123 -10.73 -15.77 7.16
N ALA A 124 -11.50 -16.26 8.14
CA ALA A 124 -11.14 -17.47 8.89
C ALA A 124 -11.14 -18.74 8.01
N ILE A 125 -11.97 -18.80 6.97
CA ILE A 125 -12.13 -19.97 6.09
C ILE A 125 -11.56 -19.77 4.68
N LYS A 126 -10.82 -18.70 4.43
CA LYS A 126 -10.36 -18.29 3.07
C LYS A 126 -9.58 -19.37 2.32
N GLU A 127 -8.84 -20.22 3.04
CA GLU A 127 -8.04 -21.30 2.43
C GLU A 127 -8.90 -22.51 1.99
N GLU A 128 -10.15 -22.59 2.45
CA GLU A 128 -11.03 -23.71 2.21
C GLU A 128 -12.12 -23.43 1.15
N ILE A 129 -12.27 -22.17 0.73
CA ILE A 129 -13.34 -21.72 -0.16
C ILE A 129 -12.80 -21.06 -1.43
N ASN A 130 -13.66 -20.92 -2.45
CA ASN A 130 -13.40 -19.99 -3.54
C ASN A 130 -13.61 -18.56 -3.05
N ILE A 131 -12.53 -17.80 -2.96
CA ILE A 131 -12.53 -16.43 -2.40
C ILE A 131 -13.05 -15.37 -3.38
N THR A 132 -13.09 -15.65 -4.68
CA THR A 132 -13.43 -14.66 -5.72
C THR A 132 -14.79 -14.00 -5.49
N PRO A 133 -15.91 -14.72 -5.20
CA PRO A 133 -17.19 -14.08 -4.91
C PRO A 133 -17.17 -13.19 -3.67
N VAL A 134 -16.34 -13.56 -2.68
CA VAL A 134 -16.16 -12.75 -1.46
C VAL A 134 -15.47 -11.44 -1.78
N ILE A 135 -14.38 -11.46 -2.56
CA ILE A 135 -13.68 -10.25 -2.99
C ILE A 135 -14.63 -9.33 -3.77
N SER A 136 -15.44 -9.89 -4.68
CA SER A 136 -16.44 -9.13 -5.44
C SER A 136 -17.48 -8.46 -4.53
N LEU A 137 -17.96 -9.17 -3.50
CA LEU A 137 -18.85 -8.59 -2.48
C LEU A 137 -18.20 -7.41 -1.76
N LEU A 138 -16.96 -7.59 -1.28
CA LEU A 138 -16.24 -6.56 -0.53
C LEU A 138 -15.91 -5.34 -1.40
N ASN A 139 -15.50 -5.56 -2.65
CA ASN A 139 -15.27 -4.49 -3.61
C ASN A 139 -16.56 -3.70 -3.90
N SER A 140 -17.68 -4.41 -4.15
CA SER A 140 -18.99 -3.78 -4.35
C SER A 140 -19.45 -2.99 -3.12
N TYR A 141 -19.17 -3.48 -1.92
CA TYR A 141 -19.47 -2.75 -0.68
C TYR A 141 -18.70 -1.43 -0.60
N ILE A 142 -17.39 -1.43 -0.90
CA ILE A 142 -16.56 -0.23 -0.88
C ILE A 142 -16.97 0.75 -1.99
N GLU A 143 -17.27 0.27 -3.19
CA GLU A 143 -17.69 1.09 -4.31
C GLU A 143 -18.99 1.84 -4.04
N ASN A 144 -19.96 1.19 -3.35
CA ASN A 144 -21.28 1.73 -3.04
C ASN A 144 -21.39 2.26 -1.60
N TYR A 145 -20.26 2.41 -0.88
CA TYR A 145 -20.26 2.81 0.50
C TYR A 145 -20.78 4.23 0.69
N ASP A 146 -21.85 4.37 1.46
CA ASP A 146 -22.40 5.66 1.84
C ASP A 146 -21.61 6.24 3.04
N LEU A 147 -20.82 7.29 2.76
CA LEU A 147 -20.01 8.02 3.75
C LEU A 147 -20.81 8.74 4.83
N GLU A 148 -22.11 8.94 4.61
CA GLU A 148 -23.01 9.55 5.59
C GLU A 148 -23.72 8.51 6.47
N SER A 149 -23.50 7.22 6.18
CA SER A 149 -24.09 6.10 6.93
C SER A 149 -23.40 5.85 8.27
N ASN A 150 -24.16 5.29 9.23
CA ASN A 150 -23.61 4.82 10.52
C ASN A 150 -22.89 3.46 10.42
N LYS A 151 -22.46 3.04 9.23
CA LYS A 151 -21.87 1.72 8.95
C LYS A 151 -20.32 1.71 8.99
N ASN A 152 -19.70 2.70 9.64
CA ASN A 152 -18.24 2.80 9.73
C ASN A 152 -17.58 1.52 10.27
N SER A 153 -18.22 0.79 11.21
CA SER A 153 -17.67 -0.45 11.75
C SER A 153 -17.63 -1.59 10.74
N VAL A 154 -18.64 -1.69 9.88
CA VAL A 154 -18.67 -2.68 8.79
C VAL A 154 -17.64 -2.30 7.72
N ALA A 155 -17.58 -1.02 7.31
CA ALA A 155 -16.58 -0.54 6.37
C ALA A 155 -15.15 -0.83 6.83
N LYS A 156 -14.82 -0.59 8.12
CA LYS A 156 -13.53 -0.94 8.70
C LYS A 156 -13.24 -2.44 8.65
N SER A 157 -14.25 -3.27 8.90
CA SER A 157 -14.10 -4.73 8.79
C SER A 157 -13.87 -5.17 7.34
N VAL A 158 -14.58 -4.57 6.37
CA VAL A 158 -14.36 -4.81 4.93
C VAL A 158 -12.95 -4.40 4.53
N LEU A 159 -12.50 -3.22 4.92
CA LEU A 159 -11.13 -2.74 4.64
C LEU A 159 -10.08 -3.66 5.26
N SER A 160 -10.28 -4.10 6.51
CA SER A 160 -9.38 -5.07 7.15
C SER A 160 -9.36 -6.43 6.42
N ALA A 161 -10.49 -6.86 5.87
CA ALA A 161 -10.55 -8.07 5.07
C ALA A 161 -9.81 -7.90 3.74
N LEU A 162 -9.98 -6.77 3.05
CA LEU A 162 -9.29 -6.46 1.80
C LEU A 162 -7.76 -6.36 1.97
N GLN A 163 -7.25 -5.99 3.15
CA GLN A 163 -5.81 -6.07 3.43
C GLN A 163 -5.26 -7.50 3.35
N VAL A 164 -6.11 -8.51 3.56
CA VAL A 164 -5.72 -9.93 3.61
C VAL A 164 -6.00 -10.67 2.31
N ILE A 165 -7.12 -10.35 1.64
CA ILE A 165 -7.61 -11.10 0.48
C ILE A 165 -7.86 -10.21 -0.76
N GLY A 166 -7.62 -8.91 -0.66
CA GLY A 166 -7.86 -7.97 -1.75
C GLY A 166 -6.93 -8.20 -2.96
N THR A 167 -7.31 -7.61 -4.06
CA THR A 167 -6.65 -7.71 -5.37
C THR A 167 -6.31 -6.32 -5.92
N GLU A 168 -5.70 -6.28 -7.10
CA GLU A 168 -5.48 -5.07 -7.88
C GLU A 168 -6.78 -4.27 -8.12
N GLU A 169 -7.90 -4.95 -8.40
CA GLU A 169 -9.22 -4.31 -8.52
C GLU A 169 -9.65 -3.64 -7.22
N SER A 170 -9.41 -4.31 -6.07
CA SER A 170 -9.70 -3.75 -4.74
C SER A 170 -8.94 -2.44 -4.49
N PHE A 171 -7.70 -2.34 -4.97
CA PHE A 171 -6.89 -1.13 -4.86
C PHE A 171 -7.60 0.07 -5.50
N ASN A 172 -8.14 -0.08 -6.70
CA ASN A 172 -8.82 1.01 -7.41
C ASN A 172 -10.06 1.52 -6.66
N HIS A 173 -10.90 0.63 -6.12
CA HIS A 173 -12.07 1.02 -5.34
C HIS A 173 -11.67 1.73 -4.04
N VAL A 174 -10.68 1.20 -3.32
CA VAL A 174 -10.17 1.82 -2.08
C VAL A 174 -9.50 3.16 -2.36
N TYR A 175 -8.71 3.28 -3.44
CA TYR A 175 -8.04 4.53 -3.82
C TYR A 175 -9.05 5.64 -4.18
N LYS A 176 -10.09 5.29 -4.93
CA LYS A 176 -11.18 6.22 -5.26
C LYS A 176 -11.86 6.76 -4.01
N LEU A 177 -12.21 5.87 -3.07
CA LEU A 177 -12.84 6.26 -1.81
C LEU A 177 -11.89 7.07 -0.91
N TRP A 178 -10.59 6.74 -0.89
CA TRP A 178 -9.58 7.47 -0.12
C TRP A 178 -9.42 8.91 -0.59
N ASN A 179 -9.60 9.18 -1.88
CA ASN A 179 -9.56 10.53 -2.46
C ASN A 179 -10.85 11.33 -2.23
N ASP A 180 -11.94 10.72 -1.73
CA ASP A 180 -13.16 11.43 -1.40
C ASP A 180 -12.96 12.27 -0.12
N PRO A 181 -13.20 13.60 -0.16
CA PRO A 181 -13.05 14.46 1.02
C PRO A 181 -13.93 14.06 2.21
N LYS A 182 -15.04 13.34 1.98
CA LYS A 182 -15.95 12.88 3.02
C LYS A 182 -15.46 11.64 3.77
N SER A 183 -14.40 11.00 3.31
CA SER A 183 -13.89 9.73 3.86
C SER A 183 -13.09 9.87 5.17
N GLU A 184 -13.02 11.05 5.77
CA GLU A 184 -12.16 11.37 6.93
C GLU A 184 -12.31 10.38 8.08
N ASN A 185 -13.54 9.94 8.39
CA ASN A 185 -13.83 9.01 9.48
C ASN A 185 -13.19 7.61 9.34
N ILE A 186 -12.82 7.21 8.12
CA ILE A 186 -12.19 5.92 7.81
C ILE A 186 -10.87 6.09 7.04
N LYS A 187 -10.35 7.32 6.96
CA LYS A 187 -9.17 7.69 6.17
C LYS A 187 -7.94 6.83 6.49
N ASN A 188 -7.68 6.61 7.77
CA ASN A 188 -6.55 5.79 8.22
C ASN A 188 -6.72 4.32 7.84
N ASP A 189 -7.95 3.78 7.92
CA ASP A 189 -8.23 2.40 7.53
C ASP A 189 -8.07 2.22 6.01
N LEU A 190 -8.52 3.20 5.21
CA LEU A 190 -8.30 3.25 3.76
C LEU A 190 -6.81 3.29 3.43
N GLN A 191 -6.05 4.18 4.06
CA GLN A 191 -4.60 4.29 3.85
C GLN A 191 -3.88 2.99 4.18
N ASN A 192 -4.17 2.36 5.31
CA ASN A 192 -3.57 1.08 5.69
C ASN A 192 -3.91 -0.02 4.68
N THR A 193 -5.13 0.00 4.14
CA THR A 193 -5.56 -0.97 3.12
C THR A 193 -4.83 -0.74 1.80
N LEU A 194 -4.69 0.51 1.34
CA LEU A 194 -3.89 0.84 0.16
C LEU A 194 -2.44 0.37 0.31
N ILE A 195 -1.81 0.67 1.46
CA ILE A 195 -0.44 0.22 1.75
C ILE A 195 -0.33 -1.31 1.64
N ALA A 196 -1.32 -2.06 2.12
CA ALA A 196 -1.31 -3.52 2.01
C ALA A 196 -1.49 -4.03 0.56
N LEU A 197 -2.24 -3.28 -0.27
CA LEU A 197 -2.56 -3.66 -1.65
C LEU A 197 -1.50 -3.20 -2.68
N ILE A 198 -0.71 -2.17 -2.40
CA ILE A 198 0.32 -1.64 -3.33
C ILE A 198 1.22 -2.75 -3.91
N PRO A 199 1.75 -3.71 -3.14
CA PRO A 199 2.63 -4.76 -3.70
C PRO A 199 1.95 -5.64 -4.76
N LEU A 200 0.63 -5.72 -4.76
CA LEU A 200 -0.17 -6.49 -5.70
C LEU A 200 -0.68 -5.64 -6.89
N SER A 201 -0.54 -4.31 -6.81
CA SER A 201 -1.21 -3.36 -7.70
C SER A 201 -0.22 -2.39 -8.36
N MET A 202 1.01 -2.84 -8.60
CA MET A 202 2.07 -1.99 -9.17
C MET A 202 1.67 -1.35 -10.51
N THR A 203 0.97 -2.09 -11.36
CA THR A 203 0.47 -1.57 -12.65
C THR A 203 -0.47 -0.39 -12.44
N GLU A 204 -1.41 -0.50 -11.51
CA GLU A 204 -2.37 0.57 -11.21
C GLU A 204 -1.69 1.77 -10.53
N VAL A 205 -0.71 1.50 -9.67
CA VAL A 205 0.13 2.57 -9.06
C VAL A 205 0.82 3.38 -10.15
N LEU A 206 1.47 2.74 -11.13
CA LEU A 206 2.12 3.42 -12.24
C LEU A 206 1.10 4.14 -13.16
N ASN A 207 -0.06 3.55 -13.39
CA ASN A 207 -1.15 4.21 -14.13
C ASN A 207 -1.62 5.50 -13.44
N ILE A 208 -1.60 5.55 -12.10
CA ILE A 208 -1.93 6.76 -11.35
C ILE A 208 -0.82 7.81 -11.47
N VAL A 209 0.44 7.39 -11.39
CA VAL A 209 1.61 8.26 -11.58
C VAL A 209 1.52 9.00 -12.94
N HIS A 210 1.10 8.31 -14.00
CA HIS A 210 1.03 8.87 -15.37
C HIS A 210 -0.25 9.65 -15.68
N LYS A 211 -1.07 10.00 -14.70
CA LYS A 211 -2.32 10.76 -14.93
C LYS A 211 -2.17 12.28 -15.06
N ASP A 212 -0.95 12.79 -15.08
CA ASP A 212 -0.68 14.24 -15.20
C ASP A 212 -1.38 15.07 -14.10
N ASN A 213 -1.49 14.50 -12.89
CA ASN A 213 -2.16 15.11 -11.74
C ASN A 213 -1.22 15.16 -10.53
N ILE A 214 -0.81 16.37 -10.14
CA ILE A 214 0.17 16.60 -9.06
C ILE A 214 -0.29 15.96 -7.73
N LYS A 215 -1.56 16.11 -7.38
CA LYS A 215 -2.10 15.59 -6.13
C LYS A 215 -2.08 14.06 -6.10
N ASP A 216 -2.47 13.41 -7.20
CA ASP A 216 -2.44 11.95 -7.31
C ASP A 216 -1.00 11.44 -7.29
N LEU A 217 -0.09 12.14 -7.98
CA LEU A 217 1.35 11.85 -8.00
C LEU A 217 1.95 11.90 -6.58
N SER A 218 1.69 12.98 -5.85
CA SER A 218 2.15 13.18 -4.48
C SER A 218 1.58 12.11 -3.54
N ASN A 219 0.28 11.91 -3.57
CA ASN A 219 -0.41 10.97 -2.72
C ASN A 219 0.11 9.55 -2.88
N ILE A 220 0.24 9.08 -4.12
CA ILE A 220 0.69 7.71 -4.40
C ILE A 220 2.18 7.53 -4.05
N PHE A 221 3.01 8.54 -4.33
CA PHE A 221 4.43 8.49 -4.00
C PHE A 221 4.65 8.32 -2.50
N TYR A 222 4.00 9.15 -1.67
CA TYR A 222 4.15 9.07 -0.22
C TYR A 222 3.50 7.82 0.39
N LEU A 223 2.44 7.28 -0.19
CA LEU A 223 1.91 5.98 0.21
C LEU A 223 2.93 4.86 0.01
N VAL A 224 3.62 4.84 -1.14
CA VAL A 224 4.66 3.85 -1.43
C VAL A 224 5.88 4.05 -0.51
N PHE A 225 6.26 5.30 -0.28
CA PHE A 225 7.35 5.62 0.62
C PHE A 225 7.05 5.16 2.06
N ASP A 226 5.86 5.44 2.57
CA ASP A 226 5.38 4.96 3.87
C ASP A 226 5.42 3.42 3.97
N LEU A 227 5.02 2.72 2.89
CA LEU A 227 5.10 1.27 2.83
C LEU A 227 6.53 0.77 2.92
N SER A 228 7.46 1.41 2.23
CA SER A 228 8.88 1.02 2.24
C SER A 228 9.51 1.12 3.63
N ILE A 229 9.08 2.12 4.41
CA ILE A 229 9.54 2.30 5.81
C ILE A 229 8.89 1.26 6.74
N LYS A 230 7.59 1.02 6.59
CA LYS A 230 6.81 0.13 7.49
C LYS A 230 7.01 -1.35 7.18
N ASN A 231 7.39 -1.70 5.96
CA ASN A 231 7.57 -3.08 5.51
C ASN A 231 8.97 -3.33 4.95
N PRO A 232 9.92 -3.80 5.76
CA PRO A 232 11.28 -4.09 5.31
C PRO A 232 11.39 -5.15 4.19
N LYS A 233 10.29 -5.86 3.89
CA LYS A 233 10.22 -6.84 2.81
C LYS A 233 9.73 -6.22 1.49
N PHE A 234 9.33 -4.94 1.50
CA PHE A 234 8.95 -4.26 0.27
C PHE A 234 10.15 -4.19 -0.68
N SER A 235 9.91 -4.45 -1.95
CA SER A 235 10.97 -4.51 -2.96
C SER A 235 11.61 -3.13 -3.16
N THR A 236 12.91 -3.03 -2.91
CA THR A 236 13.70 -1.83 -3.22
C THR A 236 13.62 -1.49 -4.71
N ASN A 237 13.59 -2.50 -5.58
CA ASN A 237 13.45 -2.28 -7.02
C ASN A 237 12.10 -1.61 -7.35
N SER A 238 11.01 -2.04 -6.73
CA SER A 238 9.68 -1.43 -6.92
C SER A 238 9.65 0.00 -6.40
N LEU A 239 10.28 0.28 -5.25
CA LEU A 239 10.42 1.63 -4.74
C LEU A 239 11.18 2.54 -5.70
N CYS A 240 12.33 2.08 -6.21
CA CYS A 240 13.13 2.84 -7.17
C CYS A 240 12.41 3.02 -8.51
N GLU A 241 11.66 2.02 -8.98
CA GLU A 241 10.88 2.12 -10.20
C GLU A 241 9.79 3.19 -10.09
N ILE A 242 9.08 3.24 -8.96
CA ILE A 242 8.09 4.28 -8.71
C ILE A 242 8.76 5.65 -8.59
N ALA A 243 9.86 5.77 -7.83
CA ALA A 243 10.59 7.02 -7.70
C ALA A 243 11.10 7.55 -9.06
N GLU A 244 11.60 6.67 -9.94
CA GLU A 244 12.01 7.01 -11.29
C GLU A 244 10.84 7.53 -12.14
N ASN A 245 9.69 6.84 -12.13
CA ASN A 245 8.51 7.29 -12.87
C ASN A 245 7.94 8.59 -12.31
N VAL A 246 7.92 8.76 -10.99
CA VAL A 246 7.47 9.98 -10.31
C VAL A 246 8.38 11.17 -10.67
N LEU A 247 9.69 10.99 -10.64
CA LEU A 247 10.64 12.03 -11.05
C LEU A 247 10.43 12.41 -12.52
N ASN A 248 10.29 11.43 -13.39
CA ASN A 248 10.06 11.68 -14.82
C ASN A 248 8.74 12.43 -15.05
N GLU A 249 7.65 11.99 -14.44
CA GLU A 249 6.33 12.61 -14.58
C GLU A 249 6.32 14.05 -14.05
N SER A 250 6.98 14.29 -12.92
CA SER A 250 7.10 15.62 -12.33
C SER A 250 7.81 16.62 -13.26
N ILE A 251 8.83 16.16 -14.00
CA ILE A 251 9.54 16.96 -15.00
C ILE A 251 8.60 17.26 -16.19
N ILE A 252 7.87 16.26 -16.68
CA ILE A 252 6.91 16.40 -17.78
C ILE A 252 5.81 17.42 -17.42
N ILE A 253 5.29 17.34 -16.18
CA ILE A 253 4.27 18.28 -15.69
C ILE A 253 4.81 19.72 -15.70
N ILE A 254 6.06 19.94 -15.26
CA ILE A 254 6.68 21.28 -15.28
C ILE A 254 6.86 21.78 -16.73
N GLU A 255 7.33 20.94 -17.62
CA GLU A 255 7.54 21.30 -19.03
C GLU A 255 6.22 21.65 -19.73
N ASN A 256 5.14 20.91 -19.46
CA ASN A 256 3.84 21.11 -20.08
C ASN A 256 3.06 22.29 -19.50
N SER A 257 3.11 22.51 -18.17
CA SER A 257 2.26 23.48 -17.49
C SER A 257 2.95 24.81 -17.17
N SER A 258 4.29 24.86 -17.22
CA SER A 258 5.11 25.98 -16.74
C SER A 258 4.80 26.38 -15.28
N LYS A 259 4.11 25.53 -14.51
CA LYS A 259 3.78 25.74 -13.11
C LYS A 259 4.68 24.90 -12.22
N ILE A 260 5.60 25.56 -11.56
CA ILE A 260 6.42 24.92 -10.53
C ILE A 260 5.75 25.19 -9.18
N THR A 261 5.39 24.11 -8.47
CA THR A 261 4.83 24.18 -7.13
C THR A 261 5.81 23.63 -6.11
N SER A 262 5.74 24.08 -4.87
CA SER A 262 6.56 23.53 -3.79
C SER A 262 6.35 22.03 -3.59
N GLU A 263 5.14 21.53 -3.88
CA GLU A 263 4.81 20.12 -3.82
C GLU A 263 5.58 19.31 -4.88
N LEU A 264 5.65 19.78 -6.13
CA LEU A 264 6.44 19.13 -7.20
C LEU A 264 7.92 19.10 -6.86
N ILE A 265 8.47 20.22 -6.37
CA ILE A 265 9.87 20.31 -5.94
C ILE A 265 10.17 19.28 -4.84
N SER A 266 9.32 19.19 -3.82
CA SER A 266 9.50 18.23 -2.73
C SER A 266 9.50 16.79 -3.24
N ILE A 267 8.56 16.44 -4.13
CA ILE A 267 8.49 15.10 -4.74
C ILE A 267 9.77 14.79 -5.54
N GLN A 268 10.26 15.74 -6.32
CA GLN A 268 11.48 15.56 -7.12
C GLN A 268 12.71 15.31 -6.24
N LEU A 269 12.87 16.13 -5.20
CA LEU A 269 13.98 15.98 -4.26
C LEU A 269 13.91 14.67 -3.47
N ASP A 270 12.72 14.24 -3.06
CA ASP A 270 12.56 12.96 -2.36
C ASP A 270 12.74 11.77 -3.31
N ALA A 271 12.29 11.87 -4.56
CA ALA A 271 12.49 10.84 -5.56
C ALA A 271 13.99 10.67 -5.89
N ILE A 272 14.74 11.77 -6.13
CA ILE A 272 16.18 11.68 -6.42
C ILE A 272 16.96 11.14 -5.21
N LYS A 273 16.54 11.42 -3.97
CA LYS A 273 17.15 10.85 -2.75
C LYS A 273 17.02 9.33 -2.73
N ILE A 274 15.81 8.82 -2.98
CA ILE A 274 15.55 7.37 -3.05
C ILE A 274 16.44 6.71 -4.10
N LEU A 275 16.50 7.30 -5.31
CA LEU A 275 17.30 6.77 -6.41
C LEU A 275 18.81 6.77 -6.07
N ASN A 276 19.30 7.86 -5.48
CA ASN A 276 20.70 8.02 -5.08
C ASN A 276 21.13 7.05 -3.98
N GLU A 277 20.33 6.94 -2.90
CA GLU A 277 20.59 6.03 -1.77
C GLU A 277 20.67 4.56 -2.22
N ASN A 278 19.87 4.20 -3.22
CA ASN A 278 19.85 2.85 -3.79
C ASN A 278 20.74 2.68 -5.03
N LYS A 279 21.52 3.69 -5.40
CA LYS A 279 22.44 3.69 -6.57
C LYS A 279 21.77 3.18 -7.84
N TRP A 280 20.56 3.68 -8.11
CA TRP A 280 19.70 3.23 -9.21
C TRP A 280 20.17 3.79 -10.55
N THR A 281 21.21 3.18 -11.14
CA THR A 281 21.86 3.64 -12.38
C THR A 281 20.97 3.54 -13.62
N ARG A 282 19.83 2.82 -13.57
CA ARG A 282 18.82 2.82 -14.63
C ARG A 282 18.31 4.23 -14.91
N ALA A 283 18.20 5.06 -13.87
CA ALA A 283 17.76 6.45 -13.98
C ALA A 283 18.87 7.43 -14.40
N SER A 284 20.03 6.99 -14.90
CA SER A 284 21.15 7.88 -15.21
C SER A 284 20.79 9.01 -16.16
N GLY A 285 20.07 8.74 -17.25
CA GLY A 285 19.61 9.77 -18.19
C GLY A 285 18.63 10.75 -17.53
N LEU A 286 17.71 10.24 -16.73
CA LEU A 286 16.74 11.04 -16.01
C LEU A 286 17.41 11.94 -14.95
N ALA A 287 18.42 11.44 -14.23
CA ALA A 287 19.18 12.22 -13.26
C ALA A 287 19.90 13.41 -13.90
N LEU A 288 20.44 13.23 -15.11
CA LEU A 288 21.03 14.34 -15.88
C LEU A 288 19.98 15.35 -16.36
N THR A 289 18.82 14.89 -16.79
CA THR A 289 17.70 15.78 -17.14
C THR A 289 17.26 16.57 -15.92
N PHE A 290 17.12 15.90 -14.77
CA PHE A 290 16.74 16.55 -13.53
C PHE A 290 17.81 17.54 -13.03
N PHE A 291 19.09 17.26 -13.20
CA PHE A 291 20.15 18.24 -12.88
C PHE A 291 19.91 19.56 -13.63
N ASN A 292 19.57 19.54 -14.91
CA ASN A 292 19.28 20.75 -15.66
C ASN A 292 18.01 21.48 -15.20
N VAL A 293 17.00 20.73 -14.73
CA VAL A 293 15.78 21.30 -14.14
C VAL A 293 16.10 21.94 -12.80
N ALA A 294 16.79 21.22 -11.92
CA ALA A 294 17.18 21.69 -10.59
C ALA A 294 18.12 22.91 -10.66
N GLN A 295 18.99 22.99 -11.67
CA GLN A 295 19.80 24.20 -11.91
C GLN A 295 18.90 25.42 -12.13
N LYS A 296 17.88 25.31 -13.00
CA LYS A 296 16.93 26.41 -13.25
C LYS A 296 16.10 26.76 -12.04
N GLU A 297 15.70 25.77 -11.26
CA GLU A 297 14.97 25.95 -10.00
C GLU A 297 15.82 26.67 -8.95
N TYR A 298 17.10 26.32 -8.86
CA TYR A 298 18.08 27.00 -8.00
C TYR A 298 18.29 28.44 -8.44
N GLU A 299 18.55 28.69 -9.73
CA GLU A 299 18.73 30.05 -10.29
C GLU A 299 17.47 30.92 -10.11
N ALA A 300 16.28 30.30 -10.08
CA ALA A 300 15.02 30.98 -9.78
C ALA A 300 14.76 31.16 -8.26
N GLY A 301 15.62 30.65 -7.38
CA GLY A 301 15.47 30.71 -5.93
C GLY A 301 14.34 29.82 -5.38
N LEU A 302 13.96 28.76 -6.10
CA LEU A 302 12.91 27.83 -5.75
C LEU A 302 13.41 26.66 -4.89
N ILE A 303 14.69 26.30 -4.99
CA ILE A 303 15.36 25.30 -4.15
C ILE A 303 16.57 25.93 -3.45
N SER A 304 16.96 25.35 -2.32
CA SER A 304 18.12 25.80 -1.55
C SER A 304 19.46 25.41 -2.20
N GLU A 305 20.55 26.05 -1.76
CA GLU A 305 21.91 25.64 -2.13
C GLU A 305 22.20 24.20 -1.74
N ASP A 306 21.73 23.78 -0.56
CA ASP A 306 21.93 22.41 -0.05
C ASP A 306 21.19 21.39 -0.90
N ASP A 307 19.94 21.69 -1.32
CA ASP A 307 19.15 20.80 -2.17
C ASP A 307 19.80 20.64 -3.55
N PHE A 308 20.24 21.76 -4.15
CA PHE A 308 20.91 21.72 -5.45
C PHE A 308 22.27 21.00 -5.36
N SER A 309 23.03 21.23 -4.30
CA SER A 309 24.29 20.51 -4.05
C SER A 309 24.05 19.01 -3.92
N TYR A 310 22.99 18.60 -3.24
CA TYR A 310 22.60 17.18 -3.17
C TYR A 310 22.31 16.59 -4.54
N VAL A 311 21.61 17.32 -5.42
CA VAL A 311 21.35 16.88 -6.79
C VAL A 311 22.66 16.68 -7.57
N ILE A 312 23.60 17.63 -7.45
CA ILE A 312 24.94 17.53 -8.06
C ILE A 312 25.67 16.26 -7.57
N GLU A 313 25.73 16.06 -6.27
CA GLU A 313 26.41 14.92 -5.64
C GLU A 313 25.78 13.58 -5.99
N SER A 314 24.44 13.54 -6.17
CA SER A 314 23.71 12.34 -6.57
C SER A 314 24.18 11.78 -7.92
N LEU A 315 24.68 12.64 -8.81
CA LEU A 315 25.19 12.23 -10.13
C LEU A 315 26.39 11.29 -10.02
N LEU A 316 27.17 11.36 -8.92
CA LEU A 316 28.29 10.42 -8.67
C LEU A 316 27.80 8.96 -8.61
N ASN A 317 26.65 8.70 -8.01
CA ASN A 317 26.10 7.35 -7.88
C ASN A 317 25.21 6.95 -9.06
N LEU A 318 24.47 7.92 -9.63
CA LEU A 318 23.47 7.66 -10.65
C LEU A 318 24.02 7.68 -12.07
N ALA A 319 24.93 8.59 -12.37
CA ALA A 319 25.40 8.84 -13.75
C ALA A 319 26.89 9.19 -13.85
N PRO A 320 27.83 8.51 -13.16
CA PRO A 320 29.21 8.98 -13.00
C PRO A 320 29.92 9.25 -14.34
N ILE A 321 29.71 8.40 -15.35
CA ILE A 321 30.37 8.55 -16.66
C ILE A 321 29.78 9.72 -17.45
N TYR A 322 28.46 9.92 -17.39
CA TYR A 322 27.75 10.91 -18.18
C TYR A 322 27.67 12.29 -17.51
N ALA A 323 27.93 12.37 -16.22
CA ALA A 323 27.88 13.60 -15.42
C ALA A 323 29.07 14.53 -15.67
N VAL A 324 30.21 14.01 -16.14
CA VAL A 324 31.45 14.80 -16.28
C VAL A 324 31.23 16.01 -17.16
N SER A 325 30.70 15.83 -18.37
CA SER A 325 30.51 16.94 -19.32
C SER A 325 29.52 18.00 -18.81
N PRO A 326 28.32 17.68 -18.31
CA PRO A 326 27.42 18.68 -17.72
C PRO A 326 28.02 19.41 -16.52
N LEU A 327 28.71 18.70 -15.61
CA LEU A 327 29.33 19.32 -14.44
C LEU A 327 30.54 20.20 -14.81
N THR A 328 31.33 19.78 -15.79
CA THR A 328 32.45 20.60 -16.31
C THR A 328 31.91 21.88 -16.95
N GLY A 329 30.87 21.77 -17.79
CA GLY A 329 30.23 22.94 -18.38
C GLY A 329 29.61 23.89 -17.33
N TYR A 330 29.02 23.34 -16.26
CA TYR A 330 28.50 24.17 -15.18
C TYR A 330 29.62 24.82 -14.35
N LEU A 331 30.75 24.13 -14.11
CA LEU A 331 31.91 24.71 -13.46
C LEU A 331 32.49 25.87 -14.28
N GLU A 332 32.52 25.78 -15.61
CA GLU A 332 32.90 26.87 -16.50
C GLU A 332 32.00 28.10 -16.36
N VAL A 333 30.67 27.88 -16.25
CA VAL A 333 29.72 28.97 -16.00
C VAL A 333 30.04 29.66 -14.67
N LEU A 334 30.24 28.89 -13.59
CA LEU A 334 30.59 29.44 -12.26
C LEU A 334 31.95 30.19 -12.28
N ASN A 335 32.96 29.67 -12.98
CA ASN A 335 34.25 30.34 -13.15
C ASN A 335 34.13 31.66 -13.91
N ASN A 336 33.33 31.69 -15.00
CA ASN A 336 33.07 32.92 -15.75
C ASN A 336 32.30 33.96 -14.91
N GLN A 337 31.36 33.53 -14.08
CA GLN A 337 30.69 34.42 -13.13
C GLN A 337 31.69 35.02 -12.14
N LYS A 338 32.62 34.22 -11.60
CA LYS A 338 33.63 34.66 -10.66
C LYS A 338 34.64 35.63 -11.29
N GLU A 339 35.05 35.40 -12.54
CA GLU A 339 35.90 36.34 -13.30
C GLU A 339 35.21 37.70 -13.48
N ASN A 340 33.89 37.70 -13.67
CA ASN A 340 33.10 38.93 -13.78
C ASN A 340 32.70 39.51 -12.43
N ASN A 341 33.32 39.10 -11.34
CA ASN A 341 33.10 39.54 -9.95
C ASN A 341 31.63 39.30 -9.48
N ALA A 342 30.93 38.36 -10.04
CA ALA A 342 29.67 37.91 -9.51
C ALA A 342 29.86 37.09 -8.23
N ASP A 343 28.89 37.10 -7.36
CA ASP A 343 28.85 36.25 -6.17
C ASP A 343 28.52 34.82 -6.57
N VAL A 344 29.40 33.87 -6.25
CA VAL A 344 29.24 32.45 -6.54
C VAL A 344 29.13 31.70 -5.23
N SER A 345 28.07 30.88 -5.07
CA SER A 345 27.89 30.06 -3.88
C SER A 345 29.06 29.12 -3.66
N THR A 346 29.68 29.24 -2.50
CA THR A 346 30.77 28.35 -2.08
C THR A 346 30.29 26.90 -1.94
N VAL A 347 29.06 26.68 -1.46
CA VAL A 347 28.49 25.34 -1.27
C VAL A 347 28.31 24.64 -2.62
N VAL A 348 27.72 25.34 -3.59
CA VAL A 348 27.45 24.78 -4.91
C VAL A 348 28.75 24.49 -5.69
N ILE A 349 29.72 25.43 -5.69
CA ILE A 349 30.99 25.19 -6.42
C ILE A 349 31.81 24.06 -5.80
N LEU A 350 31.78 23.91 -4.47
CA LEU A 350 32.44 22.80 -3.78
C LEU A 350 31.78 21.46 -4.14
N SER A 351 30.46 21.38 -4.22
CA SER A 351 29.78 20.15 -4.61
C SER A 351 30.15 19.73 -6.05
N VAL A 352 30.25 20.68 -6.98
CA VAL A 352 30.68 20.40 -8.37
C VAL A 352 32.12 19.88 -8.39
N ILE A 353 33.05 20.60 -7.74
CA ILE A 353 34.48 20.24 -7.71
C ILE A 353 34.69 18.87 -7.07
N ASN A 354 34.06 18.63 -5.91
CA ASN A 354 34.17 17.37 -5.20
C ASN A 354 33.62 16.20 -5.99
N THR A 355 32.47 16.40 -6.68
CA THR A 355 31.86 15.37 -7.52
C THR A 355 32.74 15.04 -8.73
N LEU A 356 33.29 16.06 -9.41
CA LEU A 356 34.24 15.87 -10.53
C LEU A 356 35.53 15.16 -10.05
N GLY A 357 36.05 15.56 -8.91
CA GLY A 357 37.21 14.92 -8.30
C GLY A 357 36.97 13.46 -7.91
N ALA A 358 35.80 13.14 -7.37
CA ALA A 358 35.40 11.77 -7.03
C ALA A 358 35.19 10.88 -8.28
N ILE A 359 34.66 11.42 -9.36
CA ILE A 359 34.56 10.74 -10.65
C ILE A 359 35.98 10.50 -11.21
N GLY A 360 36.87 11.50 -11.11
CA GLY A 360 38.26 11.39 -11.48
C GLY A 360 38.54 11.33 -12.98
N ASP A 361 37.68 11.85 -13.83
CA ASP A 361 37.86 11.85 -15.28
C ASP A 361 38.76 13.03 -15.72
N LYS A 362 39.74 12.72 -16.57
CA LYS A 362 40.73 13.71 -17.06
C LYS A 362 40.12 14.87 -17.85
N SER A 363 38.93 14.71 -18.41
CA SER A 363 38.25 15.77 -19.18
C SER A 363 37.84 16.96 -18.31
N ALA A 364 37.82 16.81 -16.99
CA ALA A 364 37.59 17.91 -16.05
C ALA A 364 38.85 18.77 -15.75
N PHE A 365 40.01 18.40 -16.30
CA PHE A 365 41.30 19.03 -15.96
C PHE A 365 41.30 20.54 -16.19
N ASP A 366 40.93 20.99 -17.38
CA ASP A 366 41.04 22.41 -17.76
C ASP A 366 40.12 23.30 -16.90
N SER A 367 38.89 22.89 -16.64
CA SER A 367 37.95 23.67 -15.84
C SER A 367 38.31 23.68 -14.35
N LEU A 368 38.83 22.56 -13.81
CA LEU A 368 39.38 22.51 -12.46
C LEU A 368 40.65 23.35 -12.30
N LEU A 369 41.54 23.35 -13.32
CA LEU A 369 42.76 24.18 -13.32
C LEU A 369 42.39 25.66 -13.35
N ALA A 370 41.46 26.07 -14.20
CA ALA A 370 40.95 27.43 -14.26
C ALA A 370 40.44 27.92 -12.89
N THR A 371 39.71 27.06 -12.16
CA THR A 371 39.23 27.38 -10.81
C THR A 371 40.41 27.75 -9.86
N THR A 372 41.57 27.09 -9.96
CA THR A 372 42.73 27.37 -9.09
C THR A 372 43.40 28.70 -9.37
N LEU A 373 43.11 29.35 -10.50
CA LEU A 373 43.67 30.62 -10.91
C LEU A 373 42.76 31.82 -10.59
N LEU A 374 41.57 31.56 -10.07
CA LEU A 374 40.58 32.60 -9.76
C LEU A 374 40.62 32.96 -8.25
N PHE A 375 40.03 34.13 -7.91
CA PHE A 375 39.96 34.63 -6.52
C PHE A 375 38.83 33.99 -5.74
N TYR A 376 38.86 32.66 -5.61
CA TYR A 376 37.96 31.90 -4.76
C TYR A 376 38.49 31.82 -3.31
N PRO A 377 37.63 31.51 -2.32
CA PRO A 377 38.08 31.16 -0.96
C PRO A 377 39.06 29.98 -0.97
N GLU A 378 39.96 29.92 0.02
CA GLU A 378 41.02 28.89 0.08
C GLU A 378 40.49 27.47 0.13
N GLU A 379 39.32 27.27 0.71
CA GLU A 379 38.62 25.96 0.72
C GLU A 379 38.29 25.45 -0.70
N VAL A 380 37.81 26.35 -1.59
CA VAL A 380 37.50 26.04 -2.99
C VAL A 380 38.80 25.74 -3.75
N LEU A 381 39.83 26.57 -3.55
CA LEU A 381 41.15 26.38 -4.20
C LEU A 381 41.78 25.05 -3.78
N THR A 382 41.65 24.70 -2.51
CA THR A 382 42.16 23.43 -1.96
C THR A 382 41.38 22.25 -2.55
N ALA A 383 40.06 22.33 -2.61
CA ALA A 383 39.23 21.31 -3.22
C ALA A 383 39.57 21.09 -4.70
N ALA A 384 39.78 22.18 -5.46
CA ALA A 384 40.14 22.10 -6.88
C ALA A 384 41.51 21.44 -7.09
N ARG A 385 42.52 21.78 -6.25
CA ARG A 385 43.87 21.14 -6.28
C ARG A 385 43.77 19.64 -5.95
N ASN A 386 42.96 19.28 -4.96
CA ASN A 386 42.74 17.89 -4.59
C ASN A 386 42.04 17.10 -5.71
N ALA A 387 41.00 17.69 -6.32
CA ALA A 387 40.32 17.10 -7.46
C ALA A 387 41.29 16.87 -8.64
N LEU A 388 42.11 17.86 -9.00
CA LEU A 388 43.14 17.73 -10.03
C LEU A 388 44.10 16.58 -9.77
N SER A 389 44.56 16.42 -8.52
CA SER A 389 45.49 15.35 -8.15
C SER A 389 44.85 13.95 -8.21
N GLY A 390 43.51 13.87 -8.15
CA GLY A 390 42.75 12.63 -8.20
C GLY A 390 42.35 12.18 -9.61
N LEU A 391 42.63 13.01 -10.65
CA LEU A 391 42.26 12.67 -12.04
C LEU A 391 43.06 11.46 -12.54
N ARG A 392 42.35 10.57 -13.27
CA ARG A 392 42.94 9.35 -13.86
C ARG A 392 43.27 9.61 -15.34
N TRP A 393 44.54 9.41 -15.67
CA TRP A 393 45.12 9.66 -17.00
C TRP A 393 45.08 8.41 -17.88
#